data_280c31c72909fcb295701f698d0f7f8d
#
_entry.id   280c31c72909fcb295701f698d0f7f8d
#
_cell.length_a   1.000
_cell.length_b   1.000
_cell.length_c   1.000
_cell.angle_alpha   90.00
_cell.angle_beta   90.00
_cell.angle_gamma   90.00
#
_symmetry.space_group_name_H-M   'P 1'
#
loop_
_entity.id
_entity.type
_entity.pdbx_description
1 polymer ?
#
loop_
_entity_poly.entity_id
_entity_poly.type
_entity_poly.pdbx_seq_one_letter_code
_entity_poly.pdbx_strand_id
1 'polypeptide(L)'
;MLSLFYERINDYFTMDMYQAKDRLALVYRTQNWNYYQSFGMSANIPFNIGEWLSSQVNATVVNDRNRCDNFWDIPFDRKKWACMLAMQNHFSVGSNLGFDLDAMYRSSMISGISDTKPVFTVNVGAQWNFLKDKASLSLNCADLFDTMRMKVRNRYAGQHIDLNMGQYSRTVSVKFVYRFGGSISKEKKEVDSSRFGR
;
A
#
# COMPACT_ATOMS: atom_id res chain seq x y z
N MET A 1 13.75 10.67 -6.82
CA MET A 1 14.59 10.14 -5.72
C MET A 1 14.83 8.67 -5.98
N LEU A 2 16.07 8.20 -5.80
CA LEU A 2 16.45 6.80 -5.91
C LEU A 2 17.05 6.37 -4.58
N SER A 3 16.67 5.18 -4.07
CA SER A 3 17.16 4.63 -2.81
C SER A 3 17.53 3.17 -2.98
N LEU A 4 18.66 2.77 -2.41
CA LEU A 4 19.07 1.39 -2.24
C LEU A 4 18.92 1.01 -0.78
N PHE A 5 18.50 -0.20 -0.50
CA PHE A 5 18.34 -0.67 0.86
C PHE A 5 18.78 -2.12 1.01
N TYR A 6 19.26 -2.42 2.19
CA TYR A 6 19.57 -3.78 2.64
C TYR A 6 19.14 -3.92 4.10
N GLU A 7 18.47 -5.01 4.38
CA GLU A 7 18.04 -5.38 5.73
C GLU A 7 18.36 -6.84 5.99
N ARG A 8 18.77 -7.15 7.20
CA ARG A 8 18.91 -8.51 7.69
C ARG A 8 18.51 -8.59 9.15
N ILE A 9 17.60 -9.49 9.45
CA ILE A 9 17.11 -9.76 10.80
C ILE A 9 17.49 -11.21 11.09
N ASN A 10 18.38 -11.42 12.04
CA ASN A 10 18.71 -12.76 12.56
C ASN A 10 17.69 -13.12 13.64
N ASP A 11 17.51 -14.42 13.87
CA ASP A 11 16.52 -14.94 14.82
C ASP A 11 15.12 -14.33 14.61
N TYR A 12 14.73 -14.26 13.33
CA TYR A 12 13.52 -13.60 12.89
C TYR A 12 12.28 -14.27 13.47
N PHE A 13 11.66 -13.61 14.43
CA PHE A 13 10.44 -14.10 15.07
C PHE A 13 9.24 -13.92 14.14
N THR A 14 8.58 -15.02 13.84
CA THR A 14 7.43 -15.02 12.92
C THR A 14 6.41 -16.07 13.30
N MET A 15 5.22 -15.94 12.75
CA MET A 15 4.14 -16.91 12.89
C MET A 15 4.01 -17.71 11.61
N ASP A 16 4.11 -19.02 11.73
CA ASP A 16 3.95 -19.97 10.64
C ASP A 16 2.61 -20.67 10.71
N MET A 17 2.13 -21.09 9.55
CA MET A 17 0.87 -21.80 9.40
C MET A 17 1.11 -23.09 8.65
N TYR A 18 0.57 -24.20 9.18
CA TYR A 18 0.57 -25.48 8.50
C TYR A 18 -0.74 -26.24 8.71
N GLN A 19 -1.05 -27.15 7.81
CA GLN A 19 -2.18 -28.05 7.94
C GLN A 19 -1.81 -29.23 8.83
N ALA A 20 -2.62 -29.50 9.86
CA ALA A 20 -2.44 -30.68 10.71
C ALA A 20 -2.57 -31.98 9.89
N LYS A 21 -1.78 -32.99 10.24
CA LYS A 21 -1.76 -34.26 9.51
C LYS A 21 -2.95 -35.17 9.84
N ASP A 22 -3.50 -35.01 11.05
CA ASP A 22 -4.52 -35.86 11.66
C ASP A 22 -5.95 -35.31 11.54
N ARG A 23 -6.10 -34.07 11.12
CA ARG A 23 -7.39 -33.38 11.03
C ARG A 23 -7.39 -32.23 10.06
N LEU A 24 -8.56 -31.82 9.58
CA LEU A 24 -8.75 -30.63 8.75
C LEU A 24 -8.67 -29.35 9.61
N ALA A 25 -7.48 -29.03 10.09
CA ALA A 25 -7.23 -27.84 10.87
C ALA A 25 -5.94 -27.14 10.42
N LEU A 26 -5.97 -25.81 10.45
CA LEU A 26 -4.77 -24.99 10.30
C LEU A 26 -4.20 -24.71 11.69
N VAL A 27 -2.93 -25.01 11.86
CA VAL A 27 -2.19 -24.77 13.10
C VAL A 27 -1.28 -23.58 12.89
N TYR A 28 -1.36 -22.61 13.79
CA TYR A 28 -0.48 -21.45 13.82
C TYR A 28 0.52 -21.66 14.94
N ARG A 29 1.79 -21.44 14.64
CA ARG A 29 2.88 -21.51 15.60
C ARG A 29 3.85 -20.37 15.39
N THR A 30 4.29 -19.77 16.48
CA THR A 30 5.39 -18.82 16.46
C THR A 30 6.72 -19.54 16.62
N GLN A 31 7.71 -19.14 15.86
CA GLN A 31 9.07 -19.64 15.96
C GLN A 31 10.08 -18.62 15.44
N ASN A 32 11.35 -18.83 15.74
CA ASN A 32 12.44 -18.04 15.20
C ASN A 32 13.03 -18.73 13.99
N TRP A 33 13.12 -17.99 12.89
CA TRP A 33 13.90 -18.42 11.74
C TRP A 33 15.35 -17.95 11.86
N ASN A 34 16.27 -18.63 11.20
CA ASN A 34 17.69 -18.26 11.22
C ASN A 34 17.88 -16.81 10.80
N TYR A 35 17.23 -16.40 9.70
CA TYR A 35 17.18 -15.01 9.28
C TYR A 35 16.11 -14.74 8.22
N TYR A 36 15.70 -13.50 8.19
CA TYR A 36 15.10 -12.80 7.05
C TYR A 36 16.14 -11.83 6.49
N GLN A 37 16.28 -11.79 5.18
CA GLN A 37 17.15 -10.85 4.48
C GLN A 37 16.40 -10.25 3.30
N SER A 38 16.55 -8.94 3.12
CA SER A 38 15.95 -8.19 2.02
C SER A 38 16.97 -7.20 1.46
N PHE A 39 17.08 -7.09 0.17
CA PHE A 39 17.79 -6.02 -0.49
C PHE A 39 17.04 -5.57 -1.72
N GLY A 40 17.14 -4.29 -2.03
CA GLY A 40 16.39 -3.77 -3.16
C GLY A 40 16.70 -2.33 -3.49
N MET A 41 15.92 -1.85 -4.42
CA MET A 41 15.97 -0.49 -4.92
C MET A 41 14.55 0.06 -5.02
N SER A 42 14.38 1.30 -4.63
CA SER A 42 13.14 2.06 -4.84
C SER A 42 13.39 3.36 -5.55
N ALA A 43 12.48 3.74 -6.42
CA ALA A 43 12.47 5.01 -7.12
C ALA A 43 11.15 5.72 -6.89
N ASN A 44 11.22 7.01 -6.59
CA ASN A 44 10.09 7.92 -6.55
C ASN A 44 10.33 9.02 -7.58
N ILE A 45 9.42 9.13 -8.55
CA ILE A 45 9.54 10.00 -9.72
C ILE A 45 8.27 10.84 -9.82
N PRO A 46 8.23 12.02 -9.17
CA PRO A 46 7.19 13.01 -9.43
C PRO A 46 7.50 13.75 -10.73
N PHE A 47 6.47 14.04 -11.51
CA PHE A 47 6.56 14.88 -12.69
C PHE A 47 5.24 15.57 -13.02
N ASN A 48 5.32 16.70 -13.71
CA ASN A 48 4.17 17.44 -14.19
C ASN A 48 4.26 17.60 -15.70
N ILE A 49 3.11 17.58 -16.38
CA ILE A 49 3.01 17.93 -17.79
C ILE A 49 2.07 19.13 -17.90
N GLY A 50 2.65 20.30 -18.18
CA GLY A 50 1.89 21.55 -18.14
C GLY A 50 1.23 21.75 -16.77
N GLU A 51 0.08 22.41 -16.77
CA GLU A 51 -0.74 22.63 -15.56
C GLU A 51 -1.86 21.59 -15.43
N TRP A 52 -1.98 20.71 -16.41
CA TRP A 52 -3.11 19.78 -16.49
C TRP A 52 -2.84 18.38 -15.93
N LEU A 53 -1.58 17.96 -15.80
CA LEU A 53 -1.23 16.65 -15.26
C LEU A 53 -0.14 16.77 -14.20
N SER A 54 -0.46 16.32 -12.99
CA SER A 54 0.51 16.02 -11.93
C SER A 54 0.56 14.52 -11.71
N SER A 55 1.73 13.94 -11.77
CA SER A 55 1.92 12.49 -11.71
C SER A 55 3.05 12.13 -10.75
N GLN A 56 2.90 11.00 -10.08
CA GLN A 56 3.91 10.40 -9.24
C GLN A 56 4.00 8.90 -9.51
N VAL A 57 5.18 8.43 -9.87
CA VAL A 57 5.46 7.01 -10.05
C VAL A 57 6.37 6.53 -8.93
N ASN A 58 5.97 5.49 -8.24
CA ASN A 58 6.74 4.78 -7.25
C ASN A 58 7.03 3.36 -7.76
N ALA A 59 8.29 2.99 -7.82
CA ALA A 59 8.72 1.66 -8.23
C ALA A 59 9.66 1.09 -7.17
N THR A 60 9.45 -0.17 -6.80
CA THR A 60 10.33 -0.90 -5.89
C THR A 60 10.60 -2.28 -6.47
N VAL A 61 11.86 -2.66 -6.48
CA VAL A 61 12.30 -4.03 -6.80
C VAL A 61 13.06 -4.54 -5.59
N VAL A 62 12.71 -5.71 -5.12
CA VAL A 62 13.25 -6.30 -3.90
C VAL A 62 13.56 -7.77 -4.09
N ASN A 63 14.63 -8.25 -3.48
CA ASN A 63 14.94 -9.67 -3.33
C ASN A 63 14.83 -10.04 -1.85
N ASP A 64 13.84 -10.83 -1.53
CA ASP A 64 13.61 -11.35 -0.19
C ASP A 64 14.15 -12.77 -0.08
N ARG A 65 14.82 -13.07 1.03
CA ARG A 65 15.29 -14.41 1.38
C ARG A 65 14.90 -14.73 2.82
N ASN A 66 14.27 -15.88 2.98
CA ASN A 66 13.87 -16.44 4.27
C ASN A 66 14.58 -17.78 4.47
N ARG A 67 15.27 -17.97 5.60
CA ARG A 67 15.93 -19.22 5.94
C ARG A 67 15.54 -19.68 7.34
N CYS A 68 15.21 -20.97 7.42
CA CYS A 68 14.98 -21.67 8.67
C CYS A 68 15.55 -23.07 8.55
N ASP A 69 16.48 -23.45 9.44
CA ASP A 69 17.10 -24.76 9.42
C ASP A 69 16.22 -25.84 10.05
N ASN A 70 15.23 -25.44 10.85
CA ASN A 70 14.28 -26.35 11.46
C ASN A 70 12.86 -25.79 11.43
N PHE A 71 12.21 -25.89 10.27
CA PHE A 71 10.79 -25.61 10.11
C PHE A 71 10.03 -26.93 10.09
N TRP A 72 9.42 -27.32 11.23
CA TRP A 72 8.70 -28.62 11.34
C TRP A 72 9.55 -29.82 10.90
N ASP A 73 10.80 -29.84 11.36
CA ASP A 73 11.80 -30.85 11.01
C ASP A 73 12.25 -30.84 9.53
N ILE A 74 11.91 -29.82 8.79
CA ILE A 74 12.30 -29.63 7.38
C ILE A 74 12.99 -28.26 7.24
N PRO A 75 14.23 -28.20 6.79
CA PRO A 75 14.89 -26.93 6.52
C PRO A 75 14.31 -26.26 5.28
N PHE A 76 14.25 -24.94 5.28
CA PHE A 76 13.97 -24.18 4.06
C PHE A 76 14.94 -22.99 3.90
N ASP A 77 15.21 -22.69 2.64
CA ASP A 77 15.94 -21.52 2.20
C ASP A 77 15.30 -21.04 0.89
N ARG A 78 14.51 -19.98 0.99
CA ARG A 78 13.73 -19.46 -0.14
C ARG A 78 14.11 -18.03 -0.41
N LYS A 79 14.35 -17.73 -1.68
CA LYS A 79 14.59 -16.39 -2.17
C LYS A 79 13.70 -16.07 -3.36
N LYS A 80 13.28 -14.82 -3.49
CA LYS A 80 12.45 -14.40 -4.60
C LYS A 80 12.60 -12.91 -4.89
N TRP A 81 12.64 -12.58 -6.15
CA TRP A 81 12.48 -11.22 -6.60
C TRP A 81 11.02 -10.85 -6.66
N ALA A 82 10.71 -9.66 -6.19
CA ALA A 82 9.39 -9.06 -6.28
C ALA A 82 9.51 -7.62 -6.76
N CYS A 83 8.45 -7.14 -7.39
CA CYS A 83 8.34 -5.74 -7.75
C CYS A 83 6.99 -5.17 -7.33
N MET A 84 7.01 -3.89 -7.01
CA MET A 84 5.83 -3.08 -6.73
C MET A 84 5.91 -1.81 -7.56
N LEU A 85 4.84 -1.50 -8.26
CA LEU A 85 4.69 -0.30 -9.06
C LEU A 85 3.40 0.39 -8.65
N ALA A 86 3.48 1.66 -8.30
CA ALA A 86 2.32 2.50 -8.04
C ALA A 86 2.44 3.78 -8.86
N MET A 87 1.34 4.19 -9.45
CA MET A 87 1.22 5.40 -10.25
C MET A 87 -0.01 6.17 -9.78
N GLN A 88 0.17 7.43 -9.48
CA GLN A 88 -0.88 8.36 -9.08
C GLN A 88 -0.89 9.50 -10.07
N ASN A 89 -2.04 9.78 -10.66
CA ASN A 89 -2.20 10.84 -11.63
C ASN A 89 -3.38 11.71 -11.25
N HIS A 90 -3.13 13.01 -11.25
CA HIS A 90 -4.16 14.03 -11.11
C HIS A 90 -4.24 14.86 -12.37
N PHE A 91 -5.42 14.86 -13.00
CA PHE A 91 -5.72 15.62 -14.21
C PHE A 91 -6.58 16.82 -13.84
N SER A 92 -6.09 18.02 -14.12
CA SER A 92 -6.84 19.27 -13.93
C SER A 92 -7.48 19.71 -15.25
N VAL A 93 -8.79 19.91 -15.24
CA VAL A 93 -9.54 20.40 -16.41
C VAL A 93 -10.16 21.74 -16.07
N GLY A 94 -9.54 22.80 -16.60
CA GLY A 94 -9.86 24.15 -16.18
C GLY A 94 -9.55 24.37 -14.70
N SER A 95 -10.28 25.30 -14.08
CA SER A 95 -10.08 25.66 -12.66
C SER A 95 -10.91 24.83 -11.69
N ASN A 96 -11.91 24.09 -12.17
CA ASN A 96 -12.98 23.59 -11.30
C ASN A 96 -13.14 22.07 -11.33
N LEU A 97 -12.55 21.37 -12.30
CA LEU A 97 -12.73 19.95 -12.47
C LEU A 97 -11.40 19.21 -12.40
N GLY A 98 -11.33 18.18 -11.60
CA GLY A 98 -10.19 17.31 -11.46
C GLY A 98 -10.57 15.83 -11.61
N PHE A 99 -9.66 15.02 -12.13
CA PHE A 99 -9.79 13.57 -12.21
C PHE A 99 -8.55 12.92 -11.63
N ASP A 100 -8.76 11.85 -10.89
CA ASP A 100 -7.70 11.04 -10.31
C ASP A 100 -7.71 9.65 -10.95
N LEU A 101 -6.54 9.16 -11.29
CA LEU A 101 -6.32 7.79 -11.76
C LEU A 101 -5.12 7.21 -11.04
N ASP A 102 -5.37 6.29 -10.13
CA ASP A 102 -4.34 5.58 -9.40
C ASP A 102 -4.30 4.12 -9.85
N ALA A 103 -3.11 3.63 -10.11
CA ALA A 103 -2.89 2.23 -10.43
C ALA A 103 -1.78 1.66 -9.55
N MET A 104 -1.96 0.44 -9.06
CA MET A 104 -0.96 -0.29 -8.30
C MET A 104 -0.83 -1.72 -8.84
N TYR A 105 0.40 -2.14 -9.03
CA TYR A 105 0.75 -3.53 -9.30
C TYR A 105 1.77 -4.02 -8.28
N ARG A 106 1.55 -5.21 -7.75
CA ARG A 106 2.50 -5.95 -6.93
C ARG A 106 2.65 -7.35 -7.50
N SER A 107 3.87 -7.75 -7.78
CA SER A 107 4.17 -9.10 -8.23
C SER A 107 3.96 -10.13 -7.10
N SER A 108 4.08 -11.39 -7.43
CA SER A 108 4.13 -12.45 -6.42
C SER A 108 5.36 -12.27 -5.52
N MET A 109 5.16 -12.39 -4.21
CA MET A 109 6.19 -12.29 -3.16
C MET A 109 6.22 -13.58 -2.35
N ILE A 110 7.34 -13.82 -1.66
CA ILE A 110 7.40 -14.84 -0.61
C ILE A 110 7.07 -14.20 0.75
N SER A 111 6.36 -14.95 1.56
CA SER A 111 6.18 -14.70 2.98
C SER A 111 6.40 -16.03 3.70
N GLY A 112 7.63 -16.22 4.19
CA GLY A 112 8.05 -17.51 4.71
C GLY A 112 7.99 -18.62 3.67
N ILE A 113 7.25 -19.66 4.01
CA ILE A 113 7.02 -20.83 3.12
C ILE A 113 5.92 -20.58 2.07
N SER A 114 5.24 -19.47 2.14
CA SER A 114 4.08 -19.15 1.29
C SER A 114 4.44 -18.18 0.18
N ASP A 115 3.77 -18.33 -0.95
CA ASP A 115 3.78 -17.37 -2.05
C ASP A 115 2.47 -16.57 -2.06
N THR A 116 2.56 -15.24 -2.05
CA THR A 116 1.41 -14.39 -2.35
C THR A 116 1.26 -14.27 -3.87
N LYS A 117 0.02 -14.22 -4.35
CA LYS A 117 -0.25 -13.99 -5.77
C LYS A 117 -0.08 -12.52 -6.14
N PRO A 118 0.16 -12.21 -7.42
CA PRO A 118 0.16 -10.84 -7.88
C PRO A 118 -1.17 -10.15 -7.61
N VAL A 119 -1.09 -8.85 -7.37
CA VAL A 119 -2.26 -7.98 -7.17
C VAL A 119 -2.13 -6.79 -8.10
N PHE A 120 -3.23 -6.41 -8.73
CA PHE A 120 -3.36 -5.21 -9.53
C PHE A 120 -4.63 -4.48 -9.11
N THR A 121 -4.55 -3.17 -8.88
CA THR A 121 -5.72 -2.35 -8.54
C THR A 121 -5.72 -1.05 -9.32
N VAL A 122 -6.90 -0.57 -9.66
CA VAL A 122 -7.11 0.75 -10.25
C VAL A 122 -8.19 1.47 -9.49
N ASN A 123 -7.89 2.69 -9.07
CA ASN A 123 -8.85 3.61 -8.48
C ASN A 123 -9.08 4.78 -9.43
N VAL A 124 -10.30 5.27 -9.50
CA VAL A 124 -10.64 6.46 -10.27
C VAL A 124 -11.44 7.43 -9.43
N GLY A 125 -11.21 8.69 -9.64
CA GLY A 125 -11.89 9.77 -8.95
C GLY A 125 -12.24 10.91 -9.89
N ALA A 126 -13.30 11.65 -9.55
CA ALA A 126 -13.63 12.91 -10.15
C ALA A 126 -14.05 13.90 -9.05
N GLN A 127 -13.58 15.12 -9.14
CA GLN A 127 -13.94 16.19 -8.23
C GLN A 127 -14.36 17.43 -9.01
N TRP A 128 -15.49 17.99 -8.65
CA TRP A 128 -16.00 19.23 -9.21
C TRP A 128 -16.16 20.27 -8.09
N ASN A 129 -15.48 21.40 -8.25
CA ASN A 129 -15.59 22.56 -7.37
C ASN A 129 -16.53 23.57 -8.02
N PHE A 130 -17.46 24.13 -7.26
CA PHE A 130 -18.45 25.09 -7.77
C PHE A 130 -18.84 26.10 -6.69
N LEU A 131 -19.68 27.07 -7.03
CA LEU A 131 -20.03 28.19 -6.16
C LEU A 131 -18.81 28.98 -5.67
N LYS A 132 -17.87 29.30 -6.57
CA LYS A 132 -16.60 29.97 -6.24
C LYS A 132 -15.82 29.22 -5.14
N ASP A 133 -15.66 27.91 -5.31
CA ASP A 133 -14.98 26.99 -4.39
C ASP A 133 -15.64 26.81 -3.01
N LYS A 134 -16.85 27.33 -2.82
CA LYS A 134 -17.61 27.09 -1.61
C LYS A 134 -18.21 25.71 -1.54
N ALA A 135 -18.43 25.05 -2.66
CA ALA A 135 -18.95 23.70 -2.71
C ALA A 135 -18.06 22.80 -3.56
N SER A 136 -17.96 21.54 -3.17
CA SER A 136 -17.33 20.50 -3.96
C SER A 136 -18.13 19.21 -3.91
N LEU A 137 -18.18 18.52 -5.05
CA LEU A 137 -18.73 17.19 -5.22
C LEU A 137 -17.62 16.28 -5.71
N SER A 138 -17.40 15.17 -5.00
CA SER A 138 -16.41 14.16 -5.39
C SER A 138 -17.10 12.82 -5.55
N LEU A 139 -16.74 12.09 -6.62
CA LEU A 139 -17.13 10.73 -6.90
C LEU A 139 -15.85 9.90 -6.98
N ASN A 140 -15.75 8.82 -6.21
CA ASN A 140 -14.58 7.94 -6.22
C ASN A 140 -15.02 6.49 -6.35
N CYS A 141 -14.25 5.72 -7.11
CA CYS A 141 -14.39 4.28 -7.20
C CYS A 141 -13.04 3.64 -6.89
N ALA A 142 -12.93 3.00 -5.74
CA ALA A 142 -11.77 2.20 -5.38
C ALA A 142 -11.90 0.80 -5.98
N ASP A 143 -10.76 0.25 -6.39
CA ASP A 143 -10.62 -1.07 -7.02
C ASP A 143 -11.69 -1.33 -8.10
N LEU A 144 -11.64 -0.52 -9.14
CA LEU A 144 -12.60 -0.50 -10.26
C LEU A 144 -12.89 -1.91 -10.82
N PHE A 145 -11.90 -2.78 -10.84
CA PHE A 145 -11.97 -4.12 -11.41
C PHE A 145 -12.23 -5.23 -10.37
N ASP A 146 -12.37 -4.90 -9.06
CA ASP A 146 -12.55 -5.87 -7.96
C ASP A 146 -11.45 -6.94 -7.93
N THR A 147 -10.19 -6.49 -8.03
CA THR A 147 -9.02 -7.37 -8.17
C THR A 147 -8.14 -7.43 -6.92
N MET A 148 -8.39 -6.60 -5.91
CA MET A 148 -7.64 -6.55 -4.66
C MET A 148 -8.01 -7.76 -3.78
N ARG A 149 -7.54 -8.95 -4.18
CA ARG A 149 -7.75 -10.19 -3.43
C ARG A 149 -6.44 -10.77 -3.00
N MET A 150 -6.27 -10.93 -1.70
CA MET A 150 -5.09 -11.58 -1.17
C MET A 150 -5.20 -13.09 -1.32
N LYS A 151 -4.44 -13.64 -2.26
CA LYS A 151 -4.34 -15.08 -2.48
C LYS A 151 -2.96 -15.55 -2.04
N VAL A 152 -2.93 -16.53 -1.16
CA VAL A 152 -1.70 -17.12 -0.61
C VAL A 152 -1.68 -18.59 -0.99
N ARG A 153 -0.54 -19.03 -1.48
CA ARG A 153 -0.30 -20.43 -1.82
C ARG A 153 0.90 -20.96 -1.05
N ASN A 154 0.71 -22.09 -0.39
CA ASN A 154 1.79 -22.84 0.20
C ASN A 154 1.89 -24.21 -0.47
N ARG A 155 3.09 -24.54 -0.99
CA ARG A 155 3.41 -25.82 -1.65
C ARG A 155 4.72 -26.38 -1.11
N TYR A 156 5.09 -25.99 0.08
CA TYR A 156 6.34 -26.38 0.72
C TYR A 156 6.09 -27.41 1.83
N ALA A 157 7.10 -28.25 2.12
CA ALA A 157 7.07 -29.24 3.21
C ALA A 157 5.85 -30.18 3.17
N GLY A 158 5.43 -30.60 1.96
CA GLY A 158 4.25 -31.45 1.79
C GLY A 158 2.91 -30.76 2.03
N GLN A 159 2.92 -29.45 2.23
CA GLN A 159 1.71 -28.65 2.42
C GLN A 159 1.06 -28.30 1.07
N HIS A 160 -0.26 -28.33 1.03
CA HIS A 160 -1.06 -27.93 -0.12
C HIS A 160 -2.18 -26.98 0.35
N ILE A 161 -1.79 -25.73 0.68
CA ILE A 161 -2.73 -24.73 1.21
C ILE A 161 -2.92 -23.64 0.15
N ASP A 162 -4.15 -23.41 -0.23
CA ASP A 162 -4.57 -22.25 -1.01
C ASP A 162 -5.55 -21.43 -0.15
N LEU A 163 -5.11 -20.23 0.25
CA LEU A 163 -5.96 -19.28 0.95
C LEU A 163 -6.38 -18.19 -0.03
N ASN A 164 -7.65 -17.93 -0.09
CA ASN A 164 -8.23 -16.82 -0.82
C ASN A 164 -8.95 -15.93 0.21
N MET A 165 -8.26 -14.90 0.66
CA MET A 165 -8.80 -13.92 1.59
C MET A 165 -9.24 -12.72 0.78
N GLY A 166 -10.49 -12.71 0.35
CA GLY A 166 -11.05 -11.62 -0.43
C GLY A 166 -12.37 -11.17 0.19
N GLN A 167 -12.45 -9.90 0.54
CA GLN A 167 -13.71 -9.17 0.62
C GLN A 167 -13.92 -8.46 -0.73
N TYR A 168 -15.16 -8.09 -1.03
CA TYR A 168 -15.42 -7.19 -2.14
C TYR A 168 -14.68 -5.88 -1.86
N SER A 169 -13.71 -5.56 -2.71
CA SER A 169 -12.83 -4.41 -2.53
C SER A 169 -13.33 -3.18 -3.30
N ARG A 170 -14.17 -3.39 -4.30
CA ARG A 170 -14.74 -2.30 -5.08
C ARG A 170 -15.72 -1.50 -4.23
N THR A 171 -15.39 -0.21 -4.06
CA THR A 171 -16.21 0.72 -3.28
C THR A 171 -16.43 1.98 -4.08
N VAL A 172 -17.69 2.38 -4.22
CA VAL A 172 -18.06 3.66 -4.80
C VAL A 172 -18.47 4.61 -3.67
N SER A 173 -17.92 5.80 -3.66
CA SER A 173 -18.24 6.83 -2.68
C SER A 173 -18.54 8.16 -3.35
N VAL A 174 -19.53 8.86 -2.79
CA VAL A 174 -19.88 10.23 -3.17
C VAL A 174 -19.70 11.11 -1.95
N LYS A 175 -18.99 12.22 -2.11
CA LYS A 175 -18.75 13.18 -1.05
C LYS A 175 -19.17 14.57 -1.53
N PHE A 176 -20.07 15.21 -0.78
CA PHE A 176 -20.42 16.60 -0.96
C PHE A 176 -19.90 17.42 0.22
N VAL A 177 -19.21 18.51 -0.08
CA VAL A 177 -18.71 19.46 0.92
C VAL A 177 -19.24 20.84 0.59
N TYR A 178 -19.79 21.52 1.58
CA TYR A 178 -20.14 22.94 1.48
C TYR A 178 -19.48 23.71 2.64
N ARG A 179 -18.76 24.77 2.30
CA ARG A 179 -18.04 25.61 3.27
C ARG A 179 -18.91 26.82 3.63
N PHE A 180 -19.45 26.81 4.84
CA PHE A 180 -20.19 27.94 5.42
C PHE A 180 -19.19 28.93 6.03
N GLY A 181 -19.47 30.24 5.85
CA GLY A 181 -18.69 31.31 6.46
C GLY A 181 -17.64 31.93 5.55
N GLY A 182 -17.41 33.23 5.73
CA GLY A 182 -16.29 33.94 5.15
C GLY A 182 -14.97 33.56 5.88
N SER A 183 -13.84 33.82 5.27
CA SER A 183 -12.55 33.76 5.94
C SER A 183 -12.58 34.67 7.15
N ILE A 184 -12.59 34.10 8.35
CA ILE A 184 -12.25 34.88 9.55
C ILE A 184 -10.76 35.15 9.42
N SER A 185 -10.40 36.29 8.86
CA SER A 185 -9.09 36.87 9.07
C SER A 185 -8.98 37.09 10.58
N LYS A 186 -8.33 36.17 11.28
CA LYS A 186 -7.86 36.50 12.63
C LYS A 186 -6.79 37.55 12.46
N GLU A 187 -7.15 38.80 12.54
CA GLU A 187 -6.18 39.84 12.91
C GLU A 187 -5.49 39.32 14.19
N LYS A 188 -4.22 39.01 14.06
CA LYS A 188 -3.39 38.81 15.24
C LYS A 188 -3.46 40.11 16.00
N LYS A 189 -4.26 40.18 17.07
CA LYS A 189 -4.09 41.24 18.06
C LYS A 189 -2.66 41.11 18.54
N GLU A 190 -1.82 42.07 18.17
CA GLU A 190 -0.52 42.22 18.81
C GLU A 190 -0.80 42.40 20.30
N VAL A 191 -0.33 41.45 21.10
CA VAL A 191 -0.37 41.59 22.54
C VAL A 191 0.62 42.70 22.87
N ASP A 192 0.12 43.84 23.31
CA ASP A 192 0.93 44.93 23.80
C ASP A 192 1.77 44.42 25.00
N SER A 193 3.01 44.04 24.72
CA SER A 193 3.95 43.58 25.71
C SER A 193 4.54 44.69 26.59
N SER A 194 4.17 45.97 26.35
CA SER A 194 4.64 47.11 27.14
C SER A 194 4.12 47.09 28.59
N ARG A 195 3.08 46.31 28.87
CA ARG A 195 2.52 46.14 30.23
C ARG A 195 3.26 45.13 31.12
N PHE A 196 4.21 44.36 30.56
CA PHE A 196 5.02 43.39 31.32
C PHE A 196 6.46 43.85 31.44
N GLY A 197 6.66 45.16 31.51
CA GLY A 197 7.96 45.74 31.80
C GLY A 197 8.25 45.71 33.31
N ARG A 198 9.29 45.04 33.62
CA ARG A 198 10.40 45.14 34.60
C ARG A 198 10.65 43.83 35.29
#